data_a1a8281a1c108d4f792418347d35ca00
#
_entry.id   a1a8281a1c108d4f792418347d35ca00
#
_cell.length_a   1.000
_cell.length_b   1.000
_cell.length_c   1.000
_cell.angle_alpha   90.00
_cell.angle_beta   90.00
_cell.angle_gamma   90.00
#
_symmetry.space_group_name_H-M   'P 1'
#
loop_
_entity.id
_entity.type
_entity.pdbx_description
1 polymer ?
#
loop_
_entity_poly.entity_id
_entity_poly.type
_entity_poly.pdbx_seq_one_letter_code
_entity_poly.pdbx_strand_id
1 'polypeptide(L)'
;MAKKKRKKYDPTHLIAAIEKWALPFYDKKHCYYIYVEGRARSNQTRIEHIVEHGHDLKVRDLDLIPEGINHYFEYKKDSTYKNTYNYYINRGGKDKGFIKVSIRISDKDSKRAWIKTIFITYKIK
;
A
#
# COMPACT_ATOMS: atom_id res chain seq x y z
N MET A 1 -13.49 24.81 -22.65
CA MET A 1 -13.20 24.41 -22.34
C MET A 1 -12.97 23.88 -22.09
N ALA A 2 -13.01 23.65 -21.87
CA ALA A 2 -12.67 23.06 -21.40
C ALA A 2 -12.31 22.66 -20.95
N LYS A 3 -12.37 22.75 -20.82
CA LYS A 3 -11.94 22.30 -20.17
C LYS A 3 -11.55 21.29 -20.12
N LYS A 4 -10.82 21.24 -20.59
CA LYS A 4 -10.50 20.24 -20.43
C LYS A 4 -10.71 19.76 -19.35
N LYS A 5 -11.08 19.18 -19.53
CA LYS A 5 -11.30 18.82 -18.36
C LYS A 5 -10.40 17.80 -17.92
N ARG A 6 -9.77 18.04 -16.94
CA ARG A 6 -8.96 17.09 -16.39
C ARG A 6 -9.80 15.98 -15.88
N LYS A 7 -9.37 14.78 -16.11
CA LYS A 7 -10.10 13.68 -15.65
C LYS A 7 -10.18 13.73 -14.15
N LYS A 8 -11.36 13.63 -13.64
CA LYS A 8 -11.52 13.65 -12.24
C LYS A 8 -10.97 12.42 -11.62
N TYR A 9 -10.32 12.55 -10.50
CA TYR A 9 -9.80 11.42 -9.77
C TYR A 9 -10.98 10.66 -9.17
N ASP A 10 -11.09 9.39 -9.49
CA ASP A 10 -12.17 8.57 -8.99
C ASP A 10 -11.59 7.36 -8.30
N PRO A 11 -11.51 7.38 -6.97
CA PRO A 11 -10.88 6.29 -6.23
C PRO A 11 -11.75 5.05 -6.06
N THR A 12 -12.98 5.07 -6.57
CA THR A 12 -13.90 3.97 -6.35
C THR A 12 -13.32 2.61 -6.72
N HIS A 13 -12.66 2.52 -7.86
CA HIS A 13 -12.10 1.25 -8.31
C HIS A 13 -10.96 0.80 -7.41
N LEU A 14 -10.18 1.75 -6.93
CA LEU A 14 -9.05 1.43 -6.06
C LEU A 14 -9.54 0.95 -4.71
N ILE A 15 -10.54 1.64 -4.16
CA ILE A 15 -11.12 1.24 -2.89
C ILE A 15 -11.69 -0.17 -2.99
N ALA A 16 -12.42 -0.45 -4.08
CA ALA A 16 -13.00 -1.77 -4.28
C ALA A 16 -11.93 -2.86 -4.37
N ALA A 17 -10.80 -2.53 -5.01
CA ALA A 17 -9.72 -3.49 -5.12
C ALA A 17 -9.15 -3.86 -3.75
N ILE A 18 -8.98 -2.86 -2.89
CA ILE A 18 -8.47 -3.11 -1.54
C ILE A 18 -9.49 -3.88 -0.71
N GLU A 19 -10.75 -3.55 -0.87
CA GLU A 19 -11.80 -4.22 -0.11
C GLU A 19 -11.95 -5.69 -0.46
N LYS A 20 -11.44 -6.10 -1.61
CA LYS A 20 -11.48 -7.50 -2.00
C LYS A 20 -10.36 -8.32 -1.41
N TRP A 21 -9.38 -7.68 -0.81
CA TRP A 21 -8.26 -8.42 -0.23
C TRP A 21 -8.72 -9.31 0.90
N ALA A 22 -8.16 -10.51 0.96
CA ALA A 22 -8.40 -11.42 2.07
C ALA A 22 -7.40 -11.10 3.18
N LEU A 23 -7.80 -10.24 4.08
CA LEU A 23 -6.94 -9.81 5.17
C LEU A 23 -7.13 -10.69 6.39
N PRO A 24 -6.11 -10.81 7.22
CA PRO A 24 -4.78 -10.20 7.07
C PRO A 24 -3.87 -10.98 6.13
N PHE A 25 -2.87 -10.29 5.59
CA PHE A 25 -1.80 -10.96 4.86
C PHE A 25 -0.80 -11.50 5.87
N TYR A 26 -0.21 -12.63 5.59
CA TYR A 26 0.83 -13.16 6.47
C TYR A 26 2.18 -13.08 5.77
N ASP A 27 3.12 -12.37 6.38
CA ASP A 27 4.49 -12.30 5.88
C ASP A 27 5.25 -13.48 6.49
N LYS A 28 5.55 -14.47 5.66
CA LYS A 28 6.16 -15.71 6.14
C LYS A 28 7.58 -15.53 6.61
N LYS A 29 8.29 -14.61 6.00
CA LYS A 29 9.68 -14.39 6.35
C LYS A 29 9.83 -13.63 7.66
N HIS A 30 9.00 -12.62 7.85
CA HIS A 30 9.11 -11.76 9.02
C HIS A 30 8.12 -12.13 10.13
N CYS A 31 7.22 -13.06 9.83
CA CYS A 31 6.34 -13.67 10.84
C CYS A 31 5.39 -12.69 11.50
N TYR A 32 4.70 -11.88 10.70
CA TYR A 32 3.64 -11.05 11.24
C TYR A 32 2.47 -10.97 10.26
N TYR A 33 1.32 -10.56 10.81
CA TYR A 33 0.10 -10.40 10.03
C TYR A 33 -0.08 -8.92 9.70
N ILE A 34 -0.49 -8.65 8.48
CA ILE A 34 -0.64 -7.29 7.98
C ILE A 34 -2.11 -7.00 7.73
N TYR A 35 -2.59 -5.95 8.37
CA TYR A 35 -3.97 -5.50 8.29
C TYR A 35 -4.05 -4.12 7.66
N VAL A 36 -5.25 -3.70 7.31
CA VAL A 36 -5.51 -2.31 6.93
C VAL A 36 -6.37 -1.72 8.04
N GLU A 37 -5.92 -0.59 8.60
CA GLU A 37 -6.66 0.06 9.67
C GLU A 37 -8.01 0.52 9.17
N GLY A 38 -9.00 0.50 10.05
CA GLY A 38 -10.32 0.94 9.68
C GLY A 38 -10.44 2.44 9.53
N ARG A 39 -9.58 3.20 10.23
CA ARG A 39 -9.65 4.64 10.18
C ARG A 39 -8.31 5.29 10.14
N ALA A 40 -8.26 6.41 9.44
CA ALA A 40 -7.16 7.32 9.51
C ALA A 40 -7.67 8.55 10.27
N ARG A 41 -6.86 9.59 10.32
CA ARG A 41 -7.29 10.78 11.03
C ARG A 41 -8.45 11.45 10.29
N SER A 42 -9.14 12.33 10.96
CA SER A 42 -10.25 13.09 10.40
C SER A 42 -11.41 12.22 9.95
N ASN A 43 -11.64 11.12 10.64
CA ASN A 43 -12.76 10.23 10.36
C ASN A 43 -12.71 9.56 9.01
N GLN A 44 -11.63 9.72 8.30
CA GLN A 44 -11.43 9.06 7.02
C GLN A 44 -11.00 7.63 7.29
N THR A 45 -11.44 6.71 6.46
CA THR A 45 -10.98 5.34 6.62
C THR A 45 -9.55 5.24 6.11
N ARG A 46 -8.82 4.25 6.59
CA ARG A 46 -7.45 4.05 6.12
C ARG A 46 -7.42 3.76 4.62
N ILE A 47 -8.39 3.01 4.14
CA ILE A 47 -8.45 2.70 2.71
C ILE A 47 -8.57 3.97 1.88
N GLU A 48 -9.46 4.86 2.28
CA GLU A 48 -9.64 6.13 1.56
C GLU A 48 -8.37 6.97 1.62
N HIS A 49 -7.74 6.98 2.78
CA HIS A 49 -6.50 7.73 2.94
C HIS A 49 -5.41 7.20 2.01
N ILE A 50 -5.28 5.90 1.92
CA ILE A 50 -4.28 5.27 1.06
C ILE A 50 -4.50 5.65 -0.40
N VAL A 51 -5.73 5.53 -0.89
CA VAL A 51 -5.98 5.82 -2.30
C VAL A 51 -5.90 7.31 -2.60
N GLU A 52 -6.22 8.14 -1.63
CA GLU A 52 -6.14 9.58 -1.81
C GLU A 52 -4.69 10.02 -2.03
N HIS A 53 -3.76 9.37 -1.36
CA HIS A 53 -2.35 9.73 -1.43
C HIS A 53 -1.54 8.81 -2.34
N GLY A 54 -2.18 7.83 -2.96
CA GLY A 54 -1.51 6.89 -3.82
C GLY A 54 -1.53 7.32 -5.27
N HIS A 55 -0.82 8.37 -5.59
CA HIS A 55 -0.76 8.88 -6.96
C HIS A 55 -0.24 7.81 -7.90
N ASP A 56 -0.84 7.73 -9.07
CA ASP A 56 -0.46 6.81 -10.15
C ASP A 56 -0.75 5.35 -9.86
N LEU A 57 -1.40 5.04 -8.75
CA LEU A 57 -1.81 3.68 -8.47
C LEU A 57 -2.88 3.23 -9.43
N LYS A 58 -2.76 1.99 -9.87
CA LYS A 58 -3.77 1.36 -10.71
C LYS A 58 -4.31 0.15 -9.99
N VAL A 59 -5.50 -0.30 -10.39
CA VAL A 59 -6.09 -1.48 -9.80
C VAL A 59 -5.14 -2.67 -9.89
N ARG A 60 -4.48 -2.83 -11.03
CA ARG A 60 -3.56 -3.94 -11.20
C ARG A 60 -2.41 -3.90 -10.20
N ASP A 61 -1.97 -2.71 -9.80
CA ASP A 61 -0.94 -2.58 -8.80
C ASP A 61 -1.43 -3.12 -7.46
N LEU A 62 -2.65 -2.75 -7.10
CA LEU A 62 -3.22 -3.21 -5.84
C LEU A 62 -3.42 -4.71 -5.84
N ASP A 63 -3.77 -5.28 -7.00
CA ASP A 63 -3.95 -6.72 -7.12
C ASP A 63 -2.65 -7.50 -6.96
N LEU A 64 -1.50 -6.83 -7.14
CA LEU A 64 -0.21 -7.48 -6.98
C LEU A 64 0.25 -7.54 -5.53
N ILE A 65 -0.35 -6.75 -4.66
CA ILE A 65 0.13 -6.63 -3.29
C ILE A 65 -0.06 -7.91 -2.47
N PRO A 66 -1.21 -8.59 -2.53
CA PRO A 66 -1.38 -9.78 -1.68
C PRO A 66 -0.26 -10.80 -1.85
N GLU A 67 0.12 -11.06 -3.09
CA GLU A 67 1.19 -12.00 -3.35
C GLU A 67 2.54 -11.35 -3.15
N GLY A 68 2.64 -10.07 -3.45
CA GLY A 68 3.89 -9.33 -3.37
C GLY A 68 4.48 -9.24 -1.98
N ILE A 69 3.64 -9.36 -0.96
CA ILE A 69 4.12 -9.32 0.43
C ILE A 69 5.12 -10.45 0.68
N ASN A 70 4.98 -11.56 -0.02
CA ASN A 70 5.92 -12.68 0.13
C ASN A 70 6.81 -12.86 -1.09
N HIS A 71 6.74 -11.95 -2.07
CA HIS A 71 7.53 -12.00 -3.30
C HIS A 71 7.99 -10.62 -3.70
N TYR A 72 8.42 -9.82 -2.71
CA TYR A 72 8.83 -8.45 -2.96
C TYR A 72 10.22 -8.41 -3.60
N PHE A 73 10.53 -7.27 -4.19
CA PHE A 73 11.85 -7.02 -4.72
C PHE A 73 12.79 -6.61 -3.60
N GLU A 74 12.31 -5.76 -2.69
CA GLU A 74 13.13 -5.25 -1.60
C GLU A 74 12.27 -5.00 -0.37
N TYR A 75 12.85 -5.11 0.80
CA TYR A 75 12.20 -4.86 2.08
C TYR A 75 13.18 -4.09 2.93
N LYS A 76 12.80 -2.90 3.36
CA LYS A 76 13.73 -2.04 4.09
C LYS A 76 13.04 -1.35 5.25
N LYS A 77 13.80 -1.13 6.31
CA LYS A 77 13.30 -0.33 7.42
C LYS A 77 13.20 1.12 6.96
N ASP A 78 12.12 1.79 7.34
CA ASP A 78 11.96 3.20 7.01
C ASP A 78 12.97 4.02 7.79
N SER A 79 13.56 5.03 7.14
CA SER A 79 14.60 5.83 7.76
C SER A 79 14.05 6.91 8.68
N THR A 80 12.77 7.22 8.57
CA THR A 80 12.16 8.32 9.30
C THR A 80 11.26 7.86 10.43
N TYR A 81 10.39 6.90 10.16
CA TYR A 81 9.36 6.51 11.11
C TYR A 81 9.71 5.22 11.84
N LYS A 82 9.48 5.25 13.14
CA LYS A 82 9.77 4.14 14.01
C LYS A 82 8.86 2.95 13.68
N ASN A 83 9.39 1.75 13.79
CA ASN A 83 8.64 0.50 13.59
C ASN A 83 7.97 0.41 12.24
N THR A 84 8.49 1.12 11.26
CA THR A 84 7.92 1.20 9.93
C THR A 84 8.86 0.54 8.94
N TYR A 85 8.29 -0.30 8.08
CA TYR A 85 9.04 -1.04 7.07
C TYR A 85 8.36 -0.89 5.74
N ASN A 86 9.16 -0.91 4.68
CA ASN A 86 8.66 -0.68 3.33
C ASN A 86 8.93 -1.89 2.47
N TYR A 87 7.87 -2.40 1.83
CA TYR A 87 8.01 -3.41 0.79
C TYR A 87 8.07 -2.68 -0.53
N TYR A 88 8.95 -3.13 -1.40
CA TYR A 88 9.03 -2.62 -2.77
C TYR A 88 8.70 -3.77 -3.68
N ILE A 89 7.56 -3.70 -4.33
CA ILE A 89 7.02 -4.79 -5.14
C ILE A 89 7.08 -4.39 -6.60
N ASN A 90 7.61 -5.26 -7.45
CA ASN A 90 7.66 -4.98 -8.88
C ASN A 90 6.27 -4.85 -9.45
N ARG A 91 6.09 -3.87 -10.32
CA ARG A 91 4.79 -3.61 -10.90
C ARG A 91 4.43 -4.60 -12.01
N GLY A 92 5.40 -5.04 -12.75
CA GLY A 92 5.13 -5.99 -13.81
C GLY A 92 4.59 -5.34 -15.08
N GLY A 93 4.56 -6.13 -16.14
CA GLY A 93 4.05 -5.64 -17.40
C GLY A 93 4.88 -4.48 -17.91
N LYS A 94 4.20 -3.51 -18.48
CA LYS A 94 4.86 -2.34 -19.04
C LYS A 94 5.00 -1.20 -18.05
N ASP A 95 4.43 -1.34 -16.88
CA ASP A 95 4.50 -0.28 -15.88
C ASP A 95 5.86 -0.28 -15.23
N LYS A 96 6.39 0.91 -15.02
CA LYS A 96 7.72 1.05 -14.44
C LYS A 96 7.60 1.41 -12.97
N GLY A 97 8.70 1.17 -12.26
CA GLY A 97 8.76 1.52 -10.87
C GLY A 97 8.32 0.39 -9.97
N PHE A 98 8.13 0.74 -8.72
CA PHE A 98 7.77 -0.23 -7.68
C PHE A 98 6.53 0.25 -6.96
N ILE A 99 5.77 -0.72 -6.44
CA ILE A 99 4.70 -0.41 -5.52
C ILE A 99 5.35 -0.41 -4.14
N LYS A 100 5.33 0.74 -3.48
CA LYS A 100 5.90 0.85 -2.14
C LYS A 100 4.76 0.74 -1.13
N VAL A 101 4.81 -0.30 -0.32
CA VAL A 101 3.83 -0.54 0.73
C VAL A 101 4.50 -0.31 2.06
N SER A 102 4.09 0.74 2.76
CA SER A 102 4.64 1.04 4.09
C SER A 102 3.74 0.47 5.15
N ILE A 103 4.32 -0.29 6.05
CA ILE A 103 3.59 -0.86 7.17
C ILE A 103 4.22 -0.41 8.47
N ARG A 104 3.41 -0.38 9.50
CA ARG A 104 3.91 -0.10 10.84
C ARG A 104 3.58 -1.28 11.74
N ILE A 105 4.60 -1.79 12.41
CA ILE A 105 4.42 -2.91 13.33
C ILE A 105 3.87 -2.37 14.64
N SER A 106 2.91 -3.08 15.20
CA SER A 106 2.29 -2.68 16.45
C SER A 106 3.31 -2.61 17.58
N ASP A 107 3.21 -1.58 18.40
CA ASP A 107 4.08 -1.43 19.55
C ASP A 107 3.77 -2.46 20.62
N LYS A 108 2.54 -2.97 20.62
CA LYS A 108 2.10 -3.91 21.65
C LYS A 108 2.15 -5.36 21.21
N ASP A 109 2.21 -5.60 19.92
CA ASP A 109 2.19 -6.96 19.41
C ASP A 109 3.01 -7.02 18.14
N SER A 110 4.24 -7.48 18.26
CA SER A 110 5.17 -7.52 17.14
C SER A 110 4.74 -8.47 16.03
N LYS A 111 3.66 -9.22 16.23
CA LYS A 111 3.13 -10.10 15.20
C LYS A 111 2.05 -9.46 14.37
N ARG A 112 1.76 -8.19 14.61
CA ARG A 112 0.75 -7.45 13.88
C ARG A 112 1.34 -6.19 13.27
N ALA A 113 0.91 -5.88 12.06
CA ALA A 113 1.33 -4.67 11.37
C ALA A 113 0.15 -4.08 10.62
N TRP A 114 0.25 -2.79 10.30
CA TRP A 114 -0.83 -2.07 9.64
C TRP A 114 -0.28 -1.37 8.43
N ILE A 115 -0.97 -1.48 7.30
CA ILE A 115 -0.58 -0.75 6.11
C ILE A 115 -0.90 0.72 6.34
N LYS A 116 0.11 1.55 6.17
CA LYS A 116 -0.02 3.00 6.37
C LYS A 116 -0.21 3.73 5.05
N THR A 117 0.58 3.39 4.05
CA THR A 117 0.52 4.04 2.75
C THR A 117 0.89 3.06 1.66
N ILE A 118 0.40 3.33 0.45
CA ILE A 118 0.76 2.59 -0.74
C ILE A 118 0.91 3.61 -1.85
N PHE A 119 2.05 3.61 -2.52
CA PHE A 119 2.21 4.50 -3.65
C PHE A 119 3.31 4.00 -4.57
N ILE A 120 3.40 4.60 -5.74
CA ILE A 120 4.38 4.19 -6.75
C ILE A 120 5.65 5.00 -6.53
N THR A 121 6.78 4.33 -6.59
CA THR A 121 8.07 4.99 -6.52
C THR A 121 8.97 4.43 -7.59
N TYR A 122 9.88 5.24 -8.09
CA TYR A 122 10.79 4.82 -9.13
C TYR A 122 12.21 4.59 -8.60
N LYS A 123 12.39 4.82 -7.31
CA LYS A 123 13.67 4.61 -6.66
C LYS A 123 13.47 3.98 -5.30
N ILE A 124 14.41 3.12 -4.94
CA ILE A 124 14.42 2.52 -3.61
C ILE A 124 15.47 3.27 -2.81
N LYS A 125 15.06 3.82 -1.68
CA LYS A 125 15.98 4.61 -0.85
C LYS A 125 16.43 3.90 0.40
#